data_e85edbb6a644dc99a6b2bcb2af78808e
#
_entry.id   e85edbb6a644dc99a6b2bcb2af78808e
#
_cell.length_a   1.000
_cell.length_b   1.000
_cell.length_c   1.000
_cell.angle_alpha   90.00
_cell.angle_beta   90.00
_cell.angle_gamma   90.00
#
_symmetry.space_group_name_H-M   'P 1'
#
loop_
_entity.id
_entity.type
_entity.pdbx_description
1 polymer ?
#
loop_
_entity_poly.entity_id
_entity_poly.type
_entity_poly.pdbx_seq_one_letter_code
_entity_poly.pdbx_strand_id
1 'polypeptide(L)'
;MERLRAAAVTEPGRLRALGALLALLVVAFGAVTAWQAAERTAAAGDVLHRSQPLSSEAAGIYRSLAAANTAASTGFLAGGQETKDSRDRYEQGIRTAADSLVTAAANSEPGSASAATVADLNRLLPRYKGLVERARVYNRQGYPVGGAYLRYANDLMQEDMLPAAEALYTSENGRLSDDYADAKRPPWAALVLGLLALAALAWAQYRTYRRTHRVLNRGLVAATAATAAALLWLVVGHGVARSQLSASHDHGVRSLTVLHEARLASLKARGNENLTLVARGAETVTVGGEREDAYDAEYRTEMAALGADLAEARRLADDAAGERPVAAAAGDAARWRERHRAARAEDENGNYRQALEKVIGGRGATAESFDGVDTALAIALAHEEREFARAAGAGLDALAGLPQGAGTLAALGAAGAVLGIGRRLSEYR
;
A
#
# COMPACT_ATOMS: atom_id res chain seq x y z
N MET A 1 -29.52 -12.81 49.85
CA MET A 1 -30.23 -12.48 48.60
C MET A 1 -31.63 -11.90 48.83
N GLU A 2 -32.37 -12.36 49.84
CA GLU A 2 -33.74 -11.87 50.15
C GLU A 2 -33.79 -10.38 50.51
N ARG A 3 -32.85 -9.85 51.30
CA ARG A 3 -32.80 -8.44 51.66
C ARG A 3 -32.59 -7.50 50.43
N LEU A 4 -31.90 -7.95 49.41
CA LEU A 4 -31.74 -7.18 48.14
C LEU A 4 -33.01 -7.22 47.30
N ARG A 5 -33.74 -8.36 47.30
CA ARG A 5 -35.07 -8.45 46.61
C ARG A 5 -36.12 -7.58 47.32
N ALA A 6 -36.18 -7.57 48.63
CA ALA A 6 -37.10 -6.75 49.41
C ALA A 6 -36.85 -5.22 49.19
N ALA A 7 -35.58 -4.80 49.14
CA ALA A 7 -35.23 -3.44 48.87
C ALA A 7 -35.55 -2.99 47.42
N ALA A 8 -35.52 -3.91 46.44
CA ALA A 8 -35.82 -3.60 45.03
C ALA A 8 -37.33 -3.43 44.76
N VAL A 9 -38.20 -3.87 45.67
CA VAL A 9 -39.67 -3.74 45.52
C VAL A 9 -40.18 -2.39 45.98
N THR A 10 -39.42 -1.66 46.81
CA THR A 10 -39.81 -0.29 47.24
C THR A 10 -39.57 0.75 46.13
N GLU A 11 -40.38 1.82 46.09
CA GLU A 11 -40.23 2.91 45.12
C GLU A 11 -38.80 3.52 45.14
N PRO A 12 -38.15 3.81 46.30
CA PRO A 12 -36.77 4.27 46.35
C PRO A 12 -35.79 3.25 45.82
N GLY A 13 -36.04 1.94 46.04
CA GLY A 13 -35.18 0.86 45.53
C GLY A 13 -35.25 0.76 44.00
N ARG A 14 -36.43 0.88 43.41
CA ARG A 14 -36.61 0.84 41.97
C ARG A 14 -35.92 2.05 41.28
N LEU A 15 -35.94 3.24 41.88
CA LEU A 15 -35.24 4.39 41.37
C LEU A 15 -33.71 4.26 41.44
N ARG A 16 -33.17 3.65 42.52
CA ARG A 16 -31.74 3.32 42.63
C ARG A 16 -31.31 2.30 41.58
N ALA A 17 -32.09 1.22 41.41
CA ALA A 17 -31.82 0.22 40.39
C ALA A 17 -31.84 0.80 38.96
N LEU A 18 -32.81 1.67 38.65
CA LEU A 18 -32.90 2.35 37.38
C LEU A 18 -31.68 3.26 37.16
N GLY A 19 -31.27 4.03 38.17
CA GLY A 19 -30.10 4.90 38.07
C GLY A 19 -28.80 4.12 37.86
N ALA A 20 -28.64 3.02 38.59
CA ALA A 20 -27.48 2.16 38.41
C ALA A 20 -27.45 1.53 37.00
N LEU A 21 -28.61 1.09 36.49
CA LEU A 21 -28.72 0.52 35.14
C LEU A 21 -28.38 1.53 34.06
N LEU A 22 -28.90 2.78 34.16
CA LEU A 22 -28.62 3.83 33.21
C LEU A 22 -27.15 4.23 33.22
N ALA A 23 -26.55 4.38 34.42
CA ALA A 23 -25.13 4.67 34.55
C ALA A 23 -24.28 3.54 33.96
N LEU A 24 -24.63 2.29 34.23
CA LEU A 24 -23.96 1.11 33.64
C LEU A 24 -24.02 1.11 32.12
N LEU A 25 -25.21 1.37 31.55
CA LEU A 25 -25.35 1.43 30.08
C LEU A 25 -24.52 2.54 29.45
N VAL A 26 -24.47 3.73 30.06
CA VAL A 26 -23.67 4.87 29.57
C VAL A 26 -22.18 4.55 29.68
N VAL A 27 -21.75 3.95 30.79
CA VAL A 27 -20.34 3.54 30.98
C VAL A 27 -19.98 2.42 30.00
N ALA A 28 -20.83 1.42 29.82
CA ALA A 28 -20.61 0.33 28.86
C ALA A 28 -20.52 0.88 27.42
N PHE A 29 -21.41 1.79 27.04
CA PHE A 29 -21.33 2.49 25.75
C PHE A 29 -19.99 3.21 25.58
N GLY A 30 -19.58 4.01 26.57
CA GLY A 30 -18.33 4.75 26.50
C GLY A 30 -17.08 3.84 26.45
N ALA A 31 -17.08 2.78 27.26
CA ALA A 31 -15.98 1.80 27.28
C ALA A 31 -15.84 1.05 25.94
N VAL A 32 -16.96 0.56 25.38
CA VAL A 32 -16.97 -0.12 24.08
C VAL A 32 -16.60 0.85 22.97
N THR A 33 -17.10 2.09 23.02
CA THR A 33 -16.72 3.12 22.02
C THR A 33 -15.22 3.43 22.08
N ALA A 34 -14.68 3.64 23.29
CA ALA A 34 -13.25 3.92 23.46
C ALA A 34 -12.38 2.76 22.99
N TRP A 35 -12.75 1.52 23.32
CA TRP A 35 -12.04 0.32 22.86
C TRP A 35 -12.09 0.16 21.35
N GLN A 36 -13.29 0.18 20.74
CA GLN A 36 -13.44 0.04 19.30
C GLN A 36 -12.80 1.19 18.51
N ALA A 37 -12.82 2.41 19.04
CA ALA A 37 -12.13 3.53 18.42
C ALA A 37 -10.60 3.38 18.51
N ALA A 38 -10.08 2.90 19.65
CA ALA A 38 -8.64 2.64 19.83
C ALA A 38 -8.14 1.55 18.86
N GLU A 39 -8.88 0.45 18.68
CA GLU A 39 -8.53 -0.59 17.70
C GLU A 39 -8.45 -0.03 16.27
N ARG A 40 -9.40 0.81 15.87
CA ARG A 40 -9.40 1.41 14.52
C ARG A 40 -8.31 2.45 14.35
N THR A 41 -8.02 3.22 15.39
CA THR A 41 -6.89 4.16 15.37
C THR A 41 -5.57 3.40 15.23
N ALA A 42 -5.40 2.28 15.93
CA ALA A 42 -4.24 1.41 15.80
C ALA A 42 -4.13 0.83 14.39
N ALA A 43 -5.21 0.23 13.84
CA ALA A 43 -5.23 -0.31 12.49
C ALA A 43 -4.92 0.77 11.42
N ALA A 44 -5.51 1.97 11.53
CA ALA A 44 -5.19 3.08 10.64
C ALA A 44 -3.73 3.56 10.79
N GLY A 45 -3.18 3.52 11.99
CA GLY A 45 -1.77 3.78 12.27
C GLY A 45 -0.85 2.72 11.65
N ASP A 46 -1.21 1.44 11.71
CA ASP A 46 -0.48 0.33 11.11
C ASP A 46 -0.45 0.47 9.57
N VAL A 47 -1.56 0.87 8.94
CA VAL A 47 -1.57 1.18 7.50
C VAL A 47 -0.50 2.20 7.15
N LEU A 48 -0.42 3.32 7.87
CA LEU A 48 0.46 4.44 7.53
C LEU A 48 1.93 4.19 7.90
N HIS A 49 2.17 3.52 9.04
CA HIS A 49 3.52 3.43 9.62
C HIS A 49 4.17 2.05 9.49
N ARG A 50 3.42 1.02 9.06
CA ARG A 50 3.91 -0.35 8.97
C ARG A 50 3.64 -0.98 7.61
N SER A 51 2.37 -1.21 7.25
CA SER A 51 2.01 -2.03 6.10
C SER A 51 2.31 -1.34 4.76
N GLN A 52 2.03 -0.05 4.64
CA GLN A 52 2.36 0.70 3.43
C GLN A 52 3.87 0.85 3.22
N PRO A 53 4.70 1.22 4.22
CA PRO A 53 6.14 1.23 4.05
C PRO A 53 6.72 -0.13 3.64
N LEU A 54 6.21 -1.23 4.22
CA LEU A 54 6.66 -2.59 3.86
C LEU A 54 6.28 -2.97 2.43
N SER A 55 5.06 -2.65 1.99
CA SER A 55 4.63 -2.87 0.60
C SER A 55 5.47 -2.05 -0.38
N SER A 56 5.74 -0.78 -0.08
CA SER A 56 6.61 0.10 -0.88
C SER A 56 8.06 -0.41 -0.92
N GLU A 57 8.59 -0.93 0.19
CA GLU A 57 9.93 -1.52 0.29
C GLU A 57 10.02 -2.79 -0.56
N ALA A 58 9.01 -3.66 -0.51
CA ALA A 58 8.94 -4.86 -1.35
C ALA A 58 8.91 -4.53 -2.85
N ALA A 59 8.12 -3.53 -3.25
CA ALA A 59 8.15 -2.99 -4.61
C ALA A 59 9.51 -2.40 -4.97
N GLY A 60 10.17 -1.75 -4.01
CA GLY A 60 11.53 -1.21 -4.11
C GLY A 60 12.58 -2.29 -4.38
N ILE A 61 12.52 -3.42 -3.66
CA ILE A 61 13.40 -4.58 -3.88
C ILE A 61 13.24 -5.09 -5.31
N TYR A 62 11.99 -5.37 -5.73
CA TYR A 62 11.73 -5.87 -7.07
C TYR A 62 12.29 -4.92 -8.14
N ARG A 63 11.97 -3.64 -8.06
CA ARG A 63 12.43 -2.60 -8.99
C ARG A 63 13.96 -2.49 -9.03
N SER A 64 14.62 -2.52 -7.87
CA SER A 64 16.08 -2.40 -7.79
C SER A 64 16.80 -3.57 -8.42
N LEU A 65 16.27 -4.80 -8.24
CA LEU A 65 16.77 -6.01 -8.87
C LEU A 65 16.60 -5.95 -10.39
N ALA A 66 15.41 -5.58 -10.88
CA ALA A 66 15.14 -5.43 -12.31
C ALA A 66 16.00 -4.32 -12.94
N ALA A 67 16.17 -3.18 -12.27
CA ALA A 67 17.04 -2.09 -12.73
C ALA A 67 18.52 -2.52 -12.79
N ALA A 68 19.00 -3.27 -11.79
CA ALA A 68 20.33 -3.82 -11.81
C ALA A 68 20.55 -4.79 -12.98
N ASN A 69 19.58 -5.66 -13.27
CA ASN A 69 19.63 -6.59 -14.39
C ASN A 69 19.68 -5.86 -15.74
N THR A 70 18.84 -4.85 -15.91
CA THR A 70 18.83 -3.99 -17.09
C THR A 70 20.14 -3.24 -17.27
N ALA A 71 20.69 -2.68 -16.19
CA ALA A 71 21.97 -1.97 -16.24
C ALA A 71 23.14 -2.93 -16.55
N ALA A 72 23.11 -4.16 -16.04
CA ALA A 72 24.10 -5.18 -16.35
C ALA A 72 24.11 -5.54 -17.84
N SER A 73 22.95 -5.75 -18.45
CA SER A 73 22.82 -6.05 -19.89
C SER A 73 23.23 -4.86 -20.76
N THR A 74 22.87 -3.62 -20.37
CA THR A 74 23.28 -2.38 -21.06
C THR A 74 24.81 -2.23 -21.02
N GLY A 75 25.43 -2.41 -19.85
CA GLY A 75 26.87 -2.33 -19.67
C GLY A 75 27.62 -3.41 -20.45
N PHE A 76 27.05 -4.60 -20.57
CA PHE A 76 27.61 -5.69 -21.37
C PHE A 76 27.59 -5.34 -22.87
N LEU A 77 26.49 -4.78 -23.39
CA LEU A 77 26.39 -4.34 -24.79
C LEU A 77 27.43 -3.26 -25.16
N ALA A 78 27.75 -2.38 -24.22
CA ALA A 78 28.79 -1.37 -24.41
C ALA A 78 30.21 -1.98 -24.54
N GLY A 79 30.37 -3.26 -24.26
CA GLY A 79 31.62 -3.99 -24.41
C GLY A 79 32.70 -3.49 -23.46
N GLY A 80 33.96 -3.41 -23.97
CA GLY A 80 35.07 -2.87 -23.20
C GLY A 80 34.98 -1.37 -22.89
N GLN A 81 34.00 -0.67 -23.44
CA GLN A 81 33.73 0.77 -23.27
C GLN A 81 32.53 1.03 -22.37
N GLU A 82 32.24 0.11 -21.42
CA GLU A 82 31.18 0.33 -20.43
C GLU A 82 31.34 1.71 -19.79
N THR A 83 30.30 2.55 -19.89
CA THR A 83 30.33 3.89 -19.31
C THR A 83 30.27 3.84 -17.79
N LYS A 84 30.88 4.84 -17.15
CA LYS A 84 30.80 4.98 -15.69
C LYS A 84 29.32 5.04 -15.22
N ASP A 85 28.46 5.74 -15.96
CA ASP A 85 27.04 5.88 -15.66
C ASP A 85 26.32 4.53 -15.67
N SER A 86 26.54 3.67 -16.67
CA SER A 86 25.94 2.33 -16.71
C SER A 86 26.39 1.48 -15.52
N ARG A 87 27.67 1.56 -15.15
CA ARG A 87 28.21 0.86 -14.00
C ARG A 87 27.65 1.38 -12.69
N ASP A 88 27.58 2.69 -12.52
CA ASP A 88 27.03 3.34 -11.33
C ASP A 88 25.54 2.97 -11.15
N ARG A 89 24.75 2.91 -12.23
CA ARG A 89 23.35 2.43 -12.20
C ARG A 89 23.23 0.99 -11.72
N TYR A 90 24.09 0.09 -12.23
CA TYR A 90 24.11 -1.29 -11.75
C TYR A 90 24.47 -1.39 -10.26
N GLU A 91 25.56 -0.74 -9.85
CA GLU A 91 25.98 -0.76 -8.45
C GLU A 91 24.95 -0.12 -7.52
N GLN A 92 24.28 0.95 -7.97
CA GLN A 92 23.19 1.58 -7.22
C GLN A 92 22.00 0.62 -7.07
N GLY A 93 21.57 -0.06 -8.15
CA GLY A 93 20.50 -1.05 -8.08
C GLY A 93 20.79 -2.15 -7.08
N ILE A 94 22.01 -2.70 -7.13
CA ILE A 94 22.46 -3.76 -6.18
C ILE A 94 22.51 -3.23 -4.74
N ARG A 95 23.05 -2.03 -4.51
CA ARG A 95 23.08 -1.43 -3.15
C ARG A 95 21.68 -1.22 -2.62
N THR A 96 20.83 -0.59 -3.40
CA THR A 96 19.43 -0.34 -3.00
C THR A 96 18.72 -1.66 -2.70
N ALA A 97 18.85 -2.69 -3.55
CA ALA A 97 18.25 -3.99 -3.28
C ALA A 97 18.77 -4.60 -1.97
N ALA A 98 20.08 -4.53 -1.71
CA ALA A 98 20.67 -5.06 -0.49
C ALA A 98 20.20 -4.31 0.76
N ASP A 99 20.16 -2.98 0.73
CA ASP A 99 19.69 -2.14 1.85
C ASP A 99 18.21 -2.40 2.13
N SER A 100 17.39 -2.48 1.08
CA SER A 100 15.96 -2.81 1.19
C SER A 100 15.73 -4.22 1.75
N LEU A 101 16.53 -5.21 1.36
CA LEU A 101 16.45 -6.56 1.90
C LEU A 101 16.81 -6.61 3.40
N VAL A 102 17.77 -5.79 3.85
CA VAL A 102 18.10 -5.67 5.28
C VAL A 102 16.93 -5.05 6.04
N THR A 103 16.33 -3.99 5.51
CA THR A 103 15.16 -3.33 6.11
C THR A 103 13.96 -4.29 6.16
N ALA A 104 13.69 -4.99 5.06
CA ALA A 104 12.62 -5.98 4.99
C ALA A 104 12.84 -7.13 5.98
N ALA A 105 14.07 -7.62 6.14
CA ALA A 105 14.41 -8.65 7.13
C ALA A 105 14.14 -8.19 8.58
N ALA A 106 14.48 -6.95 8.89
CA ALA A 106 14.28 -6.38 10.23
C ALA A 106 12.79 -6.18 10.57
N ASN A 107 11.94 -5.95 9.57
CA ASN A 107 10.52 -5.68 9.73
C ASN A 107 9.62 -6.90 9.50
N SER A 108 10.16 -8.01 8.99
CA SER A 108 9.42 -9.25 8.80
C SER A 108 9.27 -10.04 10.10
N GLU A 109 8.10 -10.63 10.31
CA GLU A 109 7.89 -11.50 11.46
C GLU A 109 8.73 -12.78 11.36
N PRO A 110 9.46 -13.18 12.41
CA PRO A 110 10.25 -14.40 12.41
C PRO A 110 9.40 -15.64 12.07
N GLY A 111 9.85 -16.41 11.08
CA GLY A 111 9.13 -17.62 10.62
C GLY A 111 7.99 -17.35 9.63
N SER A 112 7.74 -16.10 9.24
CA SER A 112 6.75 -15.77 8.20
C SER A 112 7.25 -16.16 6.80
N ALA A 113 6.33 -16.28 5.84
CA ALA A 113 6.66 -16.49 4.43
C ALA A 113 7.53 -15.34 3.88
N SER A 114 7.23 -14.09 4.26
CA SER A 114 8.02 -12.92 3.88
C SER A 114 9.46 -13.00 4.38
N ALA A 115 9.68 -13.41 5.65
CA ALA A 115 11.02 -13.60 6.20
C ALA A 115 11.82 -14.69 5.44
N ALA A 116 11.15 -15.78 5.05
CA ALA A 116 11.78 -16.84 4.26
C ALA A 116 12.17 -16.34 2.86
N THR A 117 11.27 -15.61 2.18
CA THR A 117 11.53 -15.02 0.86
C THR A 117 12.68 -14.02 0.90
N VAL A 118 12.72 -13.16 1.91
CA VAL A 118 13.83 -12.20 2.08
C VAL A 118 15.16 -12.92 2.30
N ALA A 119 15.16 -14.01 3.09
CA ALA A 119 16.38 -14.83 3.30
C ALA A 119 16.83 -15.49 2.00
N ASP A 120 15.92 -15.95 1.16
CA ASP A 120 16.23 -16.53 -0.15
C ASP A 120 16.84 -15.50 -1.10
N LEU A 121 16.25 -14.32 -1.21
CA LEU A 121 16.78 -13.20 -2.00
C LEU A 121 18.19 -12.79 -1.54
N ASN A 122 18.40 -12.69 -0.22
CA ASN A 122 19.73 -12.40 0.35
C ASN A 122 20.79 -13.46 -0.02
N ARG A 123 20.39 -14.71 -0.22
CA ARG A 123 21.26 -15.81 -0.62
C ARG A 123 21.54 -15.77 -2.13
N LEU A 124 20.58 -15.38 -2.95
CA LEU A 124 20.68 -15.33 -4.40
C LEU A 124 21.46 -14.10 -4.90
N LEU A 125 21.35 -12.96 -4.22
CA LEU A 125 21.97 -11.69 -4.63
C LEU A 125 23.51 -11.78 -4.83
N PRO A 126 24.30 -12.38 -3.93
CA PRO A 126 25.75 -12.59 -4.15
C PRO A 126 26.05 -13.50 -5.35
N ARG A 127 25.22 -14.53 -5.58
CA ARG A 127 25.35 -15.44 -6.73
C ARG A 127 25.14 -14.70 -8.04
N TYR A 128 24.09 -13.89 -8.11
CA TYR A 128 23.81 -13.02 -9.25
C TYR A 128 24.98 -12.09 -9.54
N LYS A 129 25.47 -11.35 -8.53
CA LYS A 129 26.64 -10.48 -8.65
C LYS A 129 27.85 -11.21 -9.21
N GLY A 130 28.13 -12.41 -8.72
CA GLY A 130 29.26 -13.23 -9.18
C GLY A 130 29.16 -13.60 -10.66
N LEU A 131 27.95 -13.88 -11.16
CA LEU A 131 27.71 -14.16 -12.58
C LEU A 131 27.93 -12.92 -13.45
N VAL A 132 27.37 -11.77 -13.04
CA VAL A 132 27.54 -10.50 -13.76
C VAL A 132 29.01 -10.07 -13.83
N GLU A 133 29.76 -10.18 -12.74
CA GLU A 133 31.18 -9.81 -12.74
C GLU A 133 32.01 -10.74 -13.65
N ARG A 134 31.72 -12.05 -13.69
CA ARG A 134 32.34 -12.97 -14.65
C ARG A 134 31.96 -12.57 -16.09
N ALA A 135 30.70 -12.28 -16.37
CA ALA A 135 30.28 -11.82 -17.69
C ALA A 135 31.09 -10.59 -18.13
N ARG A 136 31.27 -9.60 -17.26
CA ARG A 136 32.03 -8.38 -17.51
C ARG A 136 33.52 -8.65 -17.79
N VAL A 137 34.15 -9.51 -16.97
CA VAL A 137 35.57 -9.84 -17.15
C VAL A 137 35.80 -10.47 -18.52
N TYR A 138 35.03 -11.48 -18.89
CA TYR A 138 35.14 -12.14 -20.18
C TYR A 138 34.75 -11.22 -21.36
N ASN A 139 33.77 -10.38 -21.20
CA ASN A 139 33.38 -9.41 -22.22
C ASN A 139 34.54 -8.42 -22.54
N ARG A 140 35.19 -7.89 -21.50
CA ARG A 140 36.36 -6.99 -21.68
C ARG A 140 37.56 -7.70 -22.36
N GLN A 141 37.67 -9.01 -22.18
CA GLN A 141 38.72 -9.84 -22.83
C GLN A 141 38.31 -10.27 -24.24
N GLY A 142 37.09 -9.96 -24.69
CA GLY A 142 36.56 -10.36 -25.99
C GLY A 142 36.16 -11.83 -26.10
N TYR A 143 36.02 -12.54 -24.97
CA TYR A 143 35.63 -13.93 -24.98
C TYR A 143 34.09 -14.09 -25.08
N PRO A 144 33.60 -14.92 -26.05
CA PRO A 144 32.14 -15.13 -26.23
C PRO A 144 31.41 -15.72 -25.01
N VAL A 145 32.16 -16.44 -24.14
CA VAL A 145 31.64 -17.04 -22.92
C VAL A 145 31.07 -15.98 -21.96
N GLY A 146 31.48 -14.72 -22.07
CA GLY A 146 30.89 -13.61 -21.32
C GLY A 146 29.37 -13.49 -21.52
N GLY A 147 28.89 -13.67 -22.75
CA GLY A 147 27.46 -13.69 -23.06
C GLY A 147 26.70 -14.84 -22.37
N ALA A 148 27.32 -16.03 -22.26
CA ALA A 148 26.72 -17.14 -21.53
C ALA A 148 26.56 -16.84 -20.04
N TYR A 149 27.58 -16.24 -19.40
CA TYR A 149 27.47 -15.82 -17.99
C TYR A 149 26.41 -14.76 -17.77
N LEU A 150 26.25 -13.82 -18.72
CA LEU A 150 25.17 -12.83 -18.62
C LEU A 150 23.79 -13.49 -18.73
N ARG A 151 23.60 -14.44 -19.67
CA ARG A 151 22.35 -15.19 -19.74
C ARG A 151 22.05 -15.95 -18.45
N TYR A 152 23.02 -16.68 -17.89
CA TYR A 152 22.84 -17.33 -16.59
C TYR A 152 22.50 -16.36 -15.46
N ALA A 153 23.05 -15.15 -15.47
CA ALA A 153 22.66 -14.12 -14.51
C ALA A 153 21.21 -13.66 -14.75
N ASN A 154 20.84 -13.48 -16.01
CA ASN A 154 19.47 -13.11 -16.37
C ASN A 154 18.46 -14.21 -15.99
N ASP A 155 18.75 -15.48 -16.28
CA ASP A 155 17.89 -16.60 -15.94
C ASP A 155 17.68 -16.68 -14.41
N LEU A 156 18.75 -16.55 -13.62
CA LEU A 156 18.66 -16.47 -12.17
C LEU A 156 17.80 -15.28 -11.69
N MET A 157 17.91 -14.15 -12.37
CA MET A 157 17.09 -12.97 -12.07
C MET A 157 15.64 -13.20 -12.43
N GLN A 158 15.34 -13.69 -13.63
CA GLN A 158 13.98 -13.81 -14.17
C GLN A 158 13.20 -15.01 -13.58
N GLU A 159 13.89 -16.14 -13.33
CA GLU A 159 13.23 -17.37 -12.90
C GLU A 159 13.18 -17.52 -11.37
N ASP A 160 14.15 -16.96 -10.63
CA ASP A 160 14.25 -17.13 -9.19
C ASP A 160 14.04 -15.82 -8.42
N MET A 161 14.81 -14.75 -8.74
CA MET A 161 14.86 -13.55 -7.90
C MET A 161 13.66 -12.64 -8.08
N LEU A 162 13.25 -12.34 -9.31
CA LEU A 162 12.10 -11.47 -9.55
C LEU A 162 10.77 -12.13 -9.12
N PRO A 163 10.51 -13.42 -9.38
CA PRO A 163 9.33 -14.09 -8.85
C PRO A 163 9.28 -14.11 -7.31
N ALA A 164 10.42 -14.30 -6.64
CA ALA A 164 10.49 -14.22 -5.18
C ALA A 164 10.19 -12.80 -4.68
N ALA A 165 10.71 -11.76 -5.34
CA ALA A 165 10.44 -10.37 -4.99
C ALA A 165 8.97 -9.99 -5.27
N GLU A 166 8.36 -10.53 -6.33
CA GLU A 166 6.94 -10.36 -6.64
C GLU A 166 6.04 -11.03 -5.59
N ALA A 167 6.39 -12.24 -5.16
CA ALA A 167 5.69 -12.93 -4.08
C ALA A 167 5.75 -12.15 -2.76
N LEU A 168 6.89 -11.53 -2.44
CA LEU A 168 7.05 -10.65 -1.29
C LEU A 168 6.13 -9.42 -1.42
N TYR A 169 6.16 -8.74 -2.56
CA TYR A 169 5.30 -7.58 -2.83
C TYR A 169 3.82 -7.93 -2.71
N THR A 170 3.38 -9.02 -3.32
CA THR A 170 1.98 -9.49 -3.28
C THR A 170 1.55 -9.80 -1.85
N SER A 171 2.40 -10.45 -1.06
CA SER A 171 2.14 -10.74 0.35
C SER A 171 1.98 -9.48 1.19
N GLU A 172 2.89 -8.51 1.04
CA GLU A 172 2.84 -7.27 1.83
C GLU A 172 1.69 -6.34 1.38
N ASN A 173 1.36 -6.33 0.09
CA ASN A 173 0.21 -5.61 -0.43
C ASN A 173 -1.13 -6.23 0.03
N GLY A 174 -1.18 -7.56 0.16
CA GLY A 174 -2.30 -8.26 0.78
C GLY A 174 -2.53 -7.85 2.23
N ARG A 175 -1.46 -7.79 3.04
CA ARG A 175 -1.52 -7.30 4.44
C ARG A 175 -2.00 -5.85 4.52
N LEU A 176 -1.50 -4.99 3.64
CA LEU A 176 -1.95 -3.61 3.56
C LEU A 176 -3.47 -3.53 3.31
N SER A 177 -3.99 -4.36 2.39
CA SER A 177 -5.43 -4.47 2.12
C SER A 177 -6.24 -4.93 3.35
N ASP A 178 -5.73 -5.91 4.10
CA ASP A 178 -6.39 -6.41 5.31
C ASP A 178 -6.43 -5.35 6.41
N ASP A 179 -5.35 -4.62 6.64
CA ASP A 179 -5.28 -3.52 7.61
C ASP A 179 -6.24 -2.38 7.25
N TYR A 180 -6.39 -2.07 5.96
CA TYR A 180 -7.42 -1.15 5.49
C TYR A 180 -8.84 -1.65 5.76
N ALA A 181 -9.10 -2.94 5.54
CA ALA A 181 -10.39 -3.54 5.82
C ALA A 181 -10.74 -3.45 7.30
N ASP A 182 -9.78 -3.70 8.19
CA ASP A 182 -9.95 -3.61 9.64
C ASP A 182 -10.16 -2.16 10.11
N ALA A 183 -9.38 -1.21 9.60
CA ALA A 183 -9.56 0.21 9.91
C ALA A 183 -10.94 0.75 9.47
N LYS A 184 -11.49 0.26 8.36
CA LYS A 184 -12.79 0.68 7.81
C LYS A 184 -14.01 -0.01 8.42
N ARG A 185 -13.86 -1.04 9.27
CA ARG A 185 -14.97 -1.77 9.89
C ARG A 185 -15.89 -0.87 10.71
N PRO A 186 -17.23 -0.86 10.49
CA PRO A 186 -18.15 -0.04 11.29
C PRO A 186 -18.17 -0.44 12.75
N PRO A 187 -18.26 0.49 13.71
CA PRO A 187 -18.29 0.21 15.15
C PRO A 187 -19.70 -0.19 15.62
N TRP A 188 -20.24 -1.31 15.10
CA TRP A 188 -21.62 -1.74 15.34
C TRP A 188 -21.96 -1.89 16.82
N ALA A 189 -21.08 -2.46 17.63
CA ALA A 189 -21.37 -2.66 19.05
C ALA A 189 -21.53 -1.32 19.79
N ALA A 190 -20.67 -0.34 19.50
CA ALA A 190 -20.80 1.01 20.06
C ALA A 190 -22.06 1.70 19.60
N LEU A 191 -22.42 1.60 18.30
CA LEU A 191 -23.64 2.21 17.76
C LEU A 191 -24.90 1.63 18.41
N VAL A 192 -25.00 0.32 18.51
CA VAL A 192 -26.14 -0.36 19.16
C VAL A 192 -26.23 0.02 20.63
N LEU A 193 -25.13 -0.04 21.39
CA LEU A 193 -25.11 0.36 22.79
C LEU A 193 -25.45 1.83 23.00
N GLY A 194 -24.98 2.71 22.15
CA GLY A 194 -25.28 4.14 22.20
C GLY A 194 -26.78 4.41 21.97
N LEU A 195 -27.38 3.77 20.98
CA LEU A 195 -28.82 3.86 20.73
C LEU A 195 -29.65 3.30 21.88
N LEU A 196 -29.24 2.15 22.45
CA LEU A 196 -29.91 1.56 23.63
C LEU A 196 -29.79 2.47 24.85
N ALA A 197 -28.63 3.07 25.09
CA ALA A 197 -28.43 4.02 26.18
C ALA A 197 -29.32 5.27 26.00
N LEU A 198 -29.39 5.84 24.81
CA LEU A 198 -30.29 6.98 24.52
C LEU A 198 -31.76 6.60 24.69
N ALA A 199 -32.17 5.45 24.17
CA ALA A 199 -33.53 4.97 24.33
C ALA A 199 -33.91 4.76 25.81
N ALA A 200 -33.01 4.17 26.61
CA ALA A 200 -33.21 3.96 28.04
C ALA A 200 -33.28 5.30 28.81
N LEU A 201 -32.40 6.27 28.49
CA LEU A 201 -32.41 7.60 29.06
C LEU A 201 -33.71 8.37 28.69
N ALA A 202 -34.14 8.33 27.44
CA ALA A 202 -35.38 8.95 26.98
C ALA A 202 -36.60 8.31 27.67
N TRP A 203 -36.64 6.98 27.78
CA TRP A 203 -37.69 6.25 28.49
C TRP A 203 -37.75 6.63 29.98
N ALA A 204 -36.63 6.71 30.63
CA ALA A 204 -36.52 7.14 32.02
C ALA A 204 -37.01 8.57 32.23
N GLN A 205 -36.69 9.50 31.32
CA GLN A 205 -37.17 10.87 31.32
C GLN A 205 -38.72 10.92 31.11
N TYR A 206 -39.23 10.20 30.12
CA TYR A 206 -40.65 10.12 29.83
C TYR A 206 -41.44 9.54 31.00
N ARG A 207 -40.99 8.41 31.59
CA ARG A 207 -41.59 7.80 32.77
C ARG A 207 -41.61 8.78 33.96
N THR A 208 -40.54 9.51 34.14
CA THR A 208 -40.42 10.49 35.23
C THR A 208 -41.35 11.68 35.01
N TYR A 209 -41.47 12.18 33.80
CA TYR A 209 -42.40 13.24 33.41
C TYR A 209 -43.87 12.82 33.67
N ARG A 210 -44.28 11.65 33.22
CA ARG A 210 -45.67 11.16 33.45
C ARG A 210 -46.05 11.01 34.91
N ARG A 211 -45.10 10.81 35.80
CA ARG A 211 -45.36 10.60 37.23
C ARG A 211 -45.35 11.90 38.06
N THR A 212 -44.62 12.94 37.63
CA THR A 212 -44.35 14.10 38.47
C THR A 212 -44.77 15.44 37.83
N HIS A 213 -45.16 15.44 36.54
CA HIS A 213 -45.45 16.66 35.73
C HIS A 213 -44.35 17.75 35.78
N ARG A 214 -43.15 17.45 36.29
CA ARG A 214 -41.97 18.36 36.27
C ARG A 214 -41.10 18.04 35.07
N VAL A 215 -40.91 18.99 34.18
CA VAL A 215 -40.46 18.82 32.81
C VAL A 215 -38.98 18.43 32.65
N LEU A 216 -38.08 18.71 33.59
CA LEU A 216 -36.65 18.49 33.36
C LEU A 216 -35.87 18.01 34.62
N ASN A 217 -35.38 16.80 34.59
CA ASN A 217 -34.32 16.40 35.49
C ASN A 217 -32.95 16.73 34.86
N ARG A 218 -32.33 17.84 35.35
CA ARG A 218 -31.09 18.40 34.80
C ARG A 218 -29.98 17.33 34.66
N GLY A 219 -29.87 16.33 35.58
CA GLY A 219 -28.87 15.28 35.52
C GLY A 219 -29.15 14.29 34.38
N LEU A 220 -30.40 13.87 34.16
CA LEU A 220 -30.75 12.99 33.04
C LEU A 220 -30.61 13.69 31.69
N VAL A 221 -30.95 14.99 31.63
CA VAL A 221 -30.71 15.80 30.40
C VAL A 221 -29.24 15.88 30.08
N ALA A 222 -28.39 16.14 31.06
CA ALA A 222 -26.94 16.18 30.87
C ALA A 222 -26.38 14.80 30.41
N ALA A 223 -26.88 13.69 31.01
CA ALA A 223 -26.51 12.34 30.58
C ALA A 223 -26.91 12.06 29.13
N THR A 224 -28.13 12.45 28.74
CA THR A 224 -28.61 12.30 27.34
C THR A 224 -27.80 13.14 26.37
N ALA A 225 -27.52 14.39 26.71
CA ALA A 225 -26.70 15.29 25.88
C ALA A 225 -25.28 14.76 25.70
N ALA A 226 -24.65 14.29 26.78
CA ALA A 226 -23.31 13.69 26.73
C ALA A 226 -23.27 12.41 25.88
N THR A 227 -24.26 11.51 26.05
CA THR A 227 -24.37 10.27 25.26
C THR A 227 -24.66 10.58 23.78
N ALA A 228 -25.55 11.54 23.49
CA ALA A 228 -25.85 11.97 22.12
C ALA A 228 -24.63 12.63 21.45
N ALA A 229 -23.89 13.47 22.17
CA ALA A 229 -22.68 14.10 21.69
C ALA A 229 -21.58 13.05 21.37
N ALA A 230 -21.38 12.06 22.25
CA ALA A 230 -20.44 10.97 22.03
C ALA A 230 -20.84 10.10 20.83
N LEU A 231 -22.11 9.78 20.67
CA LEU A 231 -22.62 9.00 19.54
C LEU A 231 -22.48 9.76 18.22
N LEU A 232 -22.82 11.06 18.22
CA LEU A 232 -22.67 11.92 17.05
C LEU A 232 -21.18 12.03 16.65
N TRP A 233 -20.29 12.23 17.62
CA TRP A 233 -18.85 12.29 17.37
C TRP A 233 -18.33 10.98 16.79
N LEU A 234 -18.77 9.83 17.34
CA LEU A 234 -18.44 8.52 16.79
C LEU A 234 -18.88 8.36 15.33
N VAL A 235 -20.14 8.72 15.02
CA VAL A 235 -20.70 8.58 13.66
C VAL A 235 -19.96 9.49 12.67
N VAL A 236 -19.76 10.75 13.02
CA VAL A 236 -19.10 11.73 12.14
C VAL A 236 -17.62 11.39 12.00
N GLY A 237 -16.91 11.17 13.11
CA GLY A 237 -15.46 10.84 13.07
C GLY A 237 -15.18 9.56 12.30
N HIS A 238 -15.94 8.49 12.56
CA HIS A 238 -15.78 7.25 11.79
C HIS A 238 -16.20 7.41 10.33
N GLY A 239 -17.24 8.18 10.02
CA GLY A 239 -17.69 8.45 8.66
C GLY A 239 -16.62 9.17 7.84
N VAL A 240 -16.00 10.20 8.41
CA VAL A 240 -14.90 10.95 7.78
C VAL A 240 -13.66 10.05 7.62
N ALA A 241 -13.24 9.33 8.67
CA ALA A 241 -12.12 8.42 8.60
C ALA A 241 -12.30 7.36 7.52
N ARG A 242 -13.49 6.73 7.46
CA ARG A 242 -13.81 5.73 6.44
C ARG A 242 -13.76 6.31 5.02
N SER A 243 -14.28 7.53 4.81
CA SER A 243 -14.24 8.20 3.51
C SER A 243 -12.78 8.46 3.06
N GLN A 244 -11.96 9.00 3.95
CA GLN A 244 -10.54 9.29 3.66
C GLN A 244 -9.73 8.02 3.43
N LEU A 245 -9.90 6.99 4.28
CA LEU A 245 -9.23 5.70 4.09
C LEU A 245 -9.70 4.97 2.83
N SER A 246 -10.97 5.10 2.43
CA SER A 246 -11.44 4.53 1.16
C SER A 246 -10.85 5.26 -0.02
N ALA A 247 -10.79 6.59 -0.01
CA ALA A 247 -10.13 7.36 -1.06
C ALA A 247 -8.64 6.99 -1.18
N SER A 248 -7.93 6.88 -0.04
CA SER A 248 -6.53 6.44 0.00
C SER A 248 -6.34 5.04 -0.57
N HIS A 249 -7.24 4.10 -0.29
CA HIS A 249 -7.15 2.72 -0.80
C HIS A 249 -7.52 2.63 -2.29
N ASP A 250 -8.68 3.18 -2.67
CA ASP A 250 -9.27 2.95 -4.00
C ASP A 250 -8.52 3.74 -5.10
N HIS A 251 -8.00 4.92 -4.77
CA HIS A 251 -7.21 5.75 -5.67
C HIS A 251 -5.70 5.57 -5.41
N GLY A 252 -5.23 5.67 -4.17
CA GLY A 252 -3.82 5.63 -3.83
C GLY A 252 -3.19 4.25 -4.04
N VAL A 253 -3.67 3.19 -3.35
CA VAL A 253 -3.05 1.85 -3.45
C VAL A 253 -3.14 1.29 -4.85
N ARG A 254 -4.31 1.41 -5.50
CA ARG A 254 -4.53 0.90 -6.85
C ARG A 254 -3.68 1.63 -7.88
N SER A 255 -3.61 2.96 -7.81
CA SER A 255 -2.77 3.77 -8.70
C SER A 255 -1.30 3.44 -8.52
N LEU A 256 -0.81 3.34 -7.27
CA LEU A 256 0.56 2.93 -6.97
C LEU A 256 0.87 1.53 -7.52
N THR A 257 -0.03 0.56 -7.36
CA THR A 257 0.16 -0.80 -7.89
C THR A 257 0.34 -0.78 -9.40
N VAL A 258 -0.57 -0.13 -10.13
CA VAL A 258 -0.52 -0.04 -11.60
C VAL A 258 0.75 0.69 -12.09
N LEU A 259 1.15 1.76 -11.41
CA LEU A 259 2.38 2.48 -11.75
C LEU A 259 3.65 1.64 -11.46
N HIS A 260 3.65 0.84 -10.41
CA HIS A 260 4.74 -0.11 -10.14
C HIS A 260 4.81 -1.19 -11.22
N GLU A 261 3.67 -1.76 -11.63
CA GLU A 261 3.58 -2.76 -12.70
C GLU A 261 4.06 -2.17 -14.04
N ALA A 262 3.62 -0.96 -14.40
CA ALA A 262 4.09 -0.24 -15.58
C ALA A 262 5.62 -0.05 -15.59
N ARG A 263 6.18 0.37 -14.44
CA ARG A 263 7.62 0.57 -14.32
C ARG A 263 8.39 -0.74 -14.44
N LEU A 264 7.85 -1.80 -13.89
CA LEU A 264 8.42 -3.13 -13.97
C LEU A 264 8.42 -3.66 -15.41
N ALA A 265 7.27 -3.58 -16.10
CA ALA A 265 7.17 -3.95 -17.50
C ALA A 265 8.19 -3.17 -18.37
N SER A 266 8.40 -1.88 -18.09
CA SER A 266 9.41 -1.08 -18.79
C SER A 266 10.85 -1.58 -18.56
N LEU A 267 11.19 -1.97 -17.32
CA LEU A 267 12.50 -2.53 -16.99
C LEU A 267 12.73 -3.90 -17.63
N LYS A 268 11.74 -4.77 -17.61
CA LYS A 268 11.78 -6.07 -18.27
C LYS A 268 11.91 -5.93 -19.78
N ALA A 269 11.09 -5.06 -20.39
CA ALA A 269 11.19 -4.76 -21.82
C ALA A 269 12.60 -4.26 -22.20
N ARG A 270 13.19 -3.37 -21.40
CA ARG A 270 14.55 -2.88 -21.64
C ARG A 270 15.60 -3.99 -21.52
N GLY A 271 15.48 -4.85 -20.53
CA GLY A 271 16.34 -6.01 -20.35
C GLY A 271 16.30 -6.96 -21.55
N ASN A 272 15.09 -7.27 -22.04
CA ASN A 272 14.86 -8.15 -23.18
C ASN A 272 15.37 -7.52 -24.50
N GLU A 273 15.12 -6.23 -24.73
CA GLU A 273 15.70 -5.50 -25.86
C GLU A 273 17.23 -5.61 -25.91
N ASN A 274 17.90 -5.47 -24.78
CA ASN A 274 19.34 -5.63 -24.70
C ASN A 274 19.79 -7.09 -24.96
N LEU A 275 19.07 -8.07 -24.41
CA LEU A 275 19.41 -9.49 -24.55
C LEU A 275 19.19 -10.01 -25.96
N THR A 276 18.26 -9.46 -26.75
CA THR A 276 18.12 -9.74 -28.18
C THR A 276 19.47 -9.53 -28.90
N LEU A 277 20.13 -8.40 -28.63
CA LEU A 277 21.44 -8.11 -29.24
C LEU A 277 22.60 -8.91 -28.64
N VAL A 278 22.51 -9.30 -27.36
CA VAL A 278 23.51 -10.17 -26.69
C VAL A 278 23.42 -11.61 -27.22
N ALA A 279 22.20 -12.15 -27.32
CA ALA A 279 21.97 -13.53 -27.72
C ALA A 279 22.16 -13.78 -29.22
N ARG A 280 21.98 -12.76 -30.06
CA ARG A 280 22.13 -12.84 -31.52
C ARG A 280 21.38 -14.03 -32.13
N GLY A 281 20.12 -14.22 -31.73
CA GLY A 281 19.29 -15.31 -32.22
C GLY A 281 19.63 -16.69 -31.64
N ALA A 282 20.46 -16.79 -30.59
CA ALA A 282 20.77 -18.06 -29.95
C ALA A 282 19.57 -18.67 -29.21
N GLU A 283 18.66 -17.83 -28.72
CA GLU A 283 17.43 -18.23 -28.02
C GLU A 283 16.23 -17.96 -28.90
N THR A 284 15.44 -19.01 -29.19
CA THR A 284 14.27 -18.88 -30.05
C THR A 284 13.03 -19.53 -29.43
N VAL A 285 11.86 -18.94 -29.68
CA VAL A 285 10.55 -19.45 -29.29
C VAL A 285 9.69 -19.61 -30.54
N THR A 286 8.70 -20.53 -30.50
CA THR A 286 7.74 -20.68 -31.57
C THR A 286 6.46 -19.91 -31.23
N VAL A 287 6.16 -18.88 -32.00
CA VAL A 287 4.96 -18.04 -31.87
C VAL A 287 4.15 -18.16 -33.15
N GLY A 288 2.89 -18.57 -33.06
CA GLY A 288 2.00 -18.72 -34.24
C GLY A 288 2.49 -19.69 -35.29
N GLY A 289 3.45 -20.58 -34.97
CA GLY A 289 4.04 -21.54 -35.92
C GLY A 289 5.34 -21.05 -36.56
N GLU A 290 5.75 -19.81 -36.31
CA GLU A 290 7.02 -19.24 -36.78
C GLU A 290 8.05 -19.20 -35.63
N ARG A 291 9.33 -19.38 -36.01
CA ARG A 291 10.44 -19.30 -35.05
C ARG A 291 10.91 -17.86 -34.95
N GLU A 292 10.81 -17.30 -33.76
CA GLU A 292 11.19 -15.92 -33.46
C GLU A 292 12.26 -15.86 -32.37
N ASP A 293 12.95 -14.74 -32.26
CA ASP A 293 13.86 -14.46 -31.15
C ASP A 293 13.07 -14.39 -29.84
N ALA A 294 13.47 -15.19 -28.84
CA ALA A 294 12.72 -15.31 -27.59
C ALA A 294 12.67 -13.98 -26.81
N TYR A 295 13.77 -13.24 -26.78
CA TYR A 295 13.84 -11.95 -26.08
C TYR A 295 13.06 -10.85 -26.79
N ASP A 296 12.97 -10.87 -28.15
CA ASP A 296 12.12 -9.94 -28.87
C ASP A 296 10.62 -10.24 -28.64
N ALA A 297 10.23 -11.51 -28.56
CA ALA A 297 8.87 -11.91 -28.22
C ALA A 297 8.48 -11.45 -26.81
N GLU A 298 9.36 -11.62 -25.83
CA GLU A 298 9.20 -11.13 -24.45
C GLU A 298 9.16 -9.59 -24.41
N TYR A 299 10.03 -8.89 -25.14
CA TYR A 299 9.97 -7.42 -25.25
C TYR A 299 8.58 -6.94 -25.69
N ARG A 300 8.00 -7.58 -26.71
CA ARG A 300 6.66 -7.22 -27.21
C ARG A 300 5.57 -7.45 -26.17
N THR A 301 5.67 -8.54 -25.42
CA THR A 301 4.76 -8.86 -24.30
C THR A 301 4.82 -7.79 -23.22
N GLU A 302 6.02 -7.46 -22.77
CA GLU A 302 6.21 -6.44 -21.71
C GLU A 302 5.82 -5.02 -22.18
N MET A 303 6.06 -4.69 -23.45
CA MET A 303 5.60 -3.41 -24.01
C MET A 303 4.08 -3.33 -24.18
N ALA A 304 3.40 -4.46 -24.36
CA ALA A 304 1.94 -4.51 -24.36
C ALA A 304 1.39 -4.33 -22.94
N ALA A 305 1.99 -4.99 -21.93
CA ALA A 305 1.67 -4.80 -20.52
C ALA A 305 1.88 -3.34 -20.10
N LEU A 306 3.05 -2.75 -20.37
CA LEU A 306 3.32 -1.33 -20.11
C LEU A 306 2.24 -0.42 -20.72
N GLY A 307 1.81 -0.71 -21.96
CA GLY A 307 0.76 0.08 -22.61
C GLY A 307 -0.60 -0.03 -21.92
N ALA A 308 -0.96 -1.19 -21.44
CA ALA A 308 -2.20 -1.45 -20.70
C ALA A 308 -2.16 -0.75 -19.32
N ASP A 309 -1.04 -0.86 -18.61
CA ASP A 309 -0.86 -0.26 -17.28
C ASP A 309 -0.85 1.27 -17.36
N LEU A 310 -0.20 1.87 -18.36
CA LEU A 310 -0.23 3.31 -18.58
C LEU A 310 -1.65 3.81 -18.93
N ALA A 311 -2.44 3.04 -19.67
CA ALA A 311 -3.84 3.38 -19.95
C ALA A 311 -4.71 3.28 -18.70
N GLU A 312 -4.46 2.29 -17.83
CA GLU A 312 -5.13 2.16 -16.54
C GLU A 312 -4.71 3.28 -15.58
N ALA A 313 -3.41 3.54 -15.43
CA ALA A 313 -2.89 4.63 -14.60
C ALA A 313 -3.49 5.98 -14.99
N ARG A 314 -3.65 6.23 -16.30
CA ARG A 314 -4.31 7.45 -16.80
C ARG A 314 -5.79 7.54 -16.41
N ARG A 315 -6.50 6.40 -16.34
CA ARG A 315 -7.90 6.37 -15.89
C ARG A 315 -8.05 6.59 -14.37
N LEU A 316 -7.01 6.21 -13.62
CA LEU A 316 -6.98 6.36 -12.16
C LEU A 316 -6.52 7.75 -11.72
N ALA A 317 -5.78 8.47 -12.57
CA ALA A 317 -5.34 9.83 -12.27
C ALA A 317 -6.55 10.76 -12.06
N ASP A 318 -6.62 11.39 -10.90
CA ASP A 318 -7.70 12.26 -10.46
C ASP A 318 -7.40 13.76 -10.64
N ASP A 319 -6.11 14.09 -10.89
CA ASP A 319 -5.67 15.45 -11.15
C ASP A 319 -4.67 15.55 -12.33
N ALA A 320 -4.44 16.79 -12.77
CA ALA A 320 -3.50 17.07 -13.87
C ALA A 320 -2.02 16.84 -13.47
N ALA A 321 -1.69 16.75 -12.18
CA ALA A 321 -0.33 16.51 -11.73
C ALA A 321 0.01 15.03 -11.79
N GLY A 322 -0.96 14.15 -11.56
CA GLY A 322 -0.87 12.70 -11.80
C GLY A 322 -0.96 12.35 -13.29
N GLU A 323 -1.90 12.97 -14.05
CA GLU A 323 -2.09 12.64 -15.47
C GLU A 323 -0.90 12.98 -16.36
N ARG A 324 -0.25 14.13 -16.17
CA ARG A 324 0.84 14.62 -17.05
C ARG A 324 2.03 13.66 -17.14
N PRO A 325 2.60 13.17 -16.03
CA PRO A 325 3.73 12.23 -16.12
C PRO A 325 3.32 10.90 -16.76
N VAL A 326 2.11 10.39 -16.51
CA VAL A 326 1.61 9.16 -17.16
C VAL A 326 1.46 9.37 -18.67
N ALA A 327 0.93 10.51 -19.12
CA ALA A 327 0.83 10.84 -20.53
C ALA A 327 2.22 10.99 -21.18
N ALA A 328 3.19 11.57 -20.48
CA ALA A 328 4.57 11.65 -20.95
C ALA A 328 5.20 10.25 -21.11
N ALA A 329 5.04 9.36 -20.11
CA ALA A 329 5.51 7.99 -20.19
C ALA A 329 4.88 7.22 -21.37
N ALA A 330 3.58 7.41 -21.65
CA ALA A 330 2.91 6.80 -22.78
C ALA A 330 3.47 7.28 -24.13
N GLY A 331 3.78 8.58 -24.23
CA GLY A 331 4.42 9.16 -25.41
C GLY A 331 5.85 8.62 -25.65
N ASP A 332 6.63 8.48 -24.57
CA ASP A 332 7.98 7.90 -24.62
C ASP A 332 7.94 6.41 -24.96
N ALA A 333 7.00 5.65 -24.40
CA ALA A 333 6.80 4.24 -24.73
C ALA A 333 6.43 4.04 -26.21
N ALA A 334 5.62 4.93 -26.79
CA ALA A 334 5.29 4.87 -28.21
C ALA A 334 6.54 5.14 -29.10
N ARG A 335 7.35 6.16 -28.75
CA ARG A 335 8.63 6.44 -29.43
C ARG A 335 9.62 5.27 -29.28
N TRP A 336 9.66 4.64 -28.11
CA TRP A 336 10.51 3.48 -27.88
C TRP A 336 10.14 2.32 -28.81
N ARG A 337 8.87 1.97 -28.95
CA ARG A 337 8.41 0.92 -29.88
C ARG A 337 8.79 1.20 -31.34
N GLU A 338 8.71 2.45 -31.77
CA GLU A 338 9.13 2.85 -33.13
C GLU A 338 10.64 2.71 -33.33
N ARG A 339 11.43 3.23 -32.40
CA ARG A 339 12.89 3.13 -32.43
C ARG A 339 13.38 1.68 -32.33
N HIS A 340 12.71 0.85 -31.51
CA HIS A 340 13.02 -0.57 -31.41
C HIS A 340 12.82 -1.31 -32.74
N ARG A 341 11.70 -1.07 -33.41
CA ARG A 341 11.50 -1.64 -34.76
C ARG A 341 12.60 -1.25 -35.73
N ALA A 342 13.06 -0.01 -35.69
CA ALA A 342 14.18 0.44 -36.53
C ALA A 342 15.52 -0.20 -36.13
N ALA A 343 15.75 -0.49 -34.85
CA ALA A 343 16.93 -1.20 -34.38
C ALA A 343 16.88 -2.68 -34.80
N ARG A 344 15.72 -3.33 -34.67
CA ARG A 344 15.52 -4.72 -35.12
C ARG A 344 15.74 -4.89 -36.63
N ALA A 345 15.23 -3.99 -37.43
CA ALA A 345 15.45 -4.03 -38.88
C ALA A 345 16.95 -4.00 -39.26
N GLU A 346 17.77 -3.20 -38.52
CA GLU A 346 19.21 -3.23 -38.75
C GLU A 346 19.86 -4.56 -38.32
N ASP A 347 19.44 -5.11 -37.18
CA ASP A 347 19.97 -6.38 -36.69
C ASP A 347 19.64 -7.54 -37.63
N GLU A 348 18.40 -7.63 -38.11
CA GLU A 348 17.94 -8.63 -39.08
C GLU A 348 18.65 -8.52 -40.45
N ASN A 349 19.03 -7.31 -40.85
CA ASN A 349 19.86 -7.06 -42.02
C ASN A 349 21.35 -7.35 -41.83
N GLY A 350 21.75 -7.80 -40.63
CA GLY A 350 23.15 -8.06 -40.29
C GLY A 350 23.98 -6.83 -39.94
N ASN A 351 23.36 -5.67 -39.82
CA ASN A 351 23.99 -4.39 -39.48
C ASN A 351 24.14 -4.20 -37.97
N TYR A 352 24.73 -5.18 -37.29
CA TYR A 352 24.80 -5.23 -35.83
C TYR A 352 25.30 -3.92 -35.17
N ARG A 353 26.30 -3.24 -35.76
CA ARG A 353 26.82 -1.98 -35.20
C ARG A 353 25.74 -0.88 -35.22
N GLN A 354 25.00 -0.76 -36.30
CA GLN A 354 23.90 0.21 -36.42
C GLN A 354 22.75 -0.13 -35.47
N ALA A 355 22.41 -1.41 -35.34
CA ALA A 355 21.44 -1.86 -34.33
C ALA A 355 21.88 -1.46 -32.91
N LEU A 356 23.14 -1.73 -32.58
CA LEU A 356 23.69 -1.37 -31.28
C LEU A 356 23.64 0.14 -31.01
N GLU A 357 24.01 0.96 -31.99
CA GLU A 357 23.91 2.43 -31.89
C GLU A 357 22.46 2.92 -31.67
N LYS A 358 21.49 2.26 -32.33
CA LYS A 358 20.06 2.57 -32.14
C LYS A 358 19.53 2.14 -30.77
N VAL A 359 20.16 1.19 -30.09
CA VAL A 359 19.72 0.69 -28.77
C VAL A 359 20.43 1.42 -27.64
N ILE A 360 21.77 1.48 -27.63
CA ILE A 360 22.53 2.07 -26.52
C ILE A 360 23.21 3.40 -26.86
N GLY A 361 23.03 3.91 -28.08
CA GLY A 361 23.56 5.21 -28.50
C GLY A 361 22.96 6.38 -27.72
N GLY A 362 23.37 7.57 -28.10
CA GLY A 362 22.89 8.82 -27.51
C GLY A 362 21.47 9.22 -27.97
N ARG A 363 21.34 10.46 -28.44
CA ARG A 363 20.07 10.98 -28.94
C ARG A 363 19.47 10.11 -30.05
N GLY A 364 18.17 9.85 -29.95
CA GLY A 364 17.45 9.07 -30.93
C GLY A 364 17.52 7.54 -30.68
N ALA A 365 18.32 7.08 -29.74
CA ALA A 365 18.37 5.67 -29.35
C ALA A 365 17.15 5.25 -28.50
N THR A 366 16.89 3.96 -28.41
CA THR A 366 15.84 3.43 -27.53
C THR A 366 16.13 3.71 -26.07
N ALA A 367 17.40 3.79 -25.66
CA ALA A 367 17.83 4.15 -24.31
C ALA A 367 17.24 5.51 -23.86
N GLU A 368 17.26 6.53 -24.74
CA GLU A 368 16.66 7.84 -24.43
C GLU A 368 15.15 7.74 -24.18
N SER A 369 14.43 6.94 -24.96
CA SER A 369 12.98 6.74 -24.76
C SER A 369 12.68 5.97 -23.48
N PHE A 370 13.47 4.97 -23.16
CA PHE A 370 13.37 4.24 -21.90
C PHE A 370 13.63 5.15 -20.68
N ASP A 371 14.69 5.96 -20.72
CA ASP A 371 15.00 6.93 -19.65
C ASP A 371 13.83 7.94 -19.46
N GLY A 372 13.17 8.33 -20.55
CA GLY A 372 11.94 9.15 -20.50
C GLY A 372 10.78 8.45 -19.79
N VAL A 373 10.52 7.20 -20.13
CA VAL A 373 9.48 6.37 -19.45
C VAL A 373 9.79 6.23 -17.97
N ASP A 374 11.03 5.83 -17.60
CA ASP A 374 11.41 5.61 -16.22
C ASP A 374 11.33 6.87 -15.37
N THR A 375 11.78 8.01 -15.92
CA THR A 375 11.71 9.31 -15.24
C THR A 375 10.25 9.74 -15.02
N ALA A 376 9.42 9.61 -16.03
CA ALA A 376 8.02 10.00 -15.96
C ALA A 376 7.24 9.13 -14.96
N LEU A 377 7.46 7.82 -14.96
CA LEU A 377 6.87 6.91 -13.98
C LEU A 377 7.37 7.20 -12.55
N ALA A 378 8.63 7.56 -12.37
CA ALA A 378 9.14 7.96 -11.05
C ALA A 378 8.45 9.22 -10.52
N ILE A 379 8.15 10.20 -11.39
CA ILE A 379 7.42 11.42 -11.02
C ILE A 379 5.97 11.07 -10.63
N ALA A 380 5.30 10.21 -11.42
CA ALA A 380 3.94 9.76 -11.13
C ALA A 380 3.86 9.04 -9.78
N LEU A 381 4.75 8.07 -9.53
CA LEU A 381 4.83 7.34 -8.27
C LEU A 381 5.03 8.28 -7.07
N ALA A 382 5.96 9.22 -7.17
CA ALA A 382 6.20 10.18 -6.09
C ALA A 382 5.02 11.13 -5.85
N HIS A 383 4.18 11.39 -6.85
CA HIS A 383 2.94 12.15 -6.69
C HIS A 383 1.90 11.33 -5.92
N GLU A 384 1.61 10.13 -6.36
CA GLU A 384 0.65 9.22 -5.75
C GLU A 384 1.01 8.84 -4.30
N GLU A 385 2.30 8.58 -4.00
CA GLU A 385 2.77 8.32 -2.63
C GLU A 385 2.47 9.49 -1.68
N ARG A 386 2.61 10.72 -2.14
CA ARG A 386 2.28 11.92 -1.34
C ARG A 386 0.78 12.07 -1.12
N GLU A 387 -0.03 11.78 -2.13
CA GLU A 387 -1.49 11.83 -2.01
C GLU A 387 -2.02 10.75 -1.09
N PHE A 388 -1.52 9.52 -1.27
CA PHE A 388 -1.76 8.42 -0.36
C PHE A 388 -1.48 8.80 1.10
N ALA A 389 -0.28 9.29 1.39
CA ALA A 389 0.13 9.66 2.75
C ALA A 389 -0.76 10.76 3.35
N ARG A 390 -1.17 11.75 2.54
CA ARG A 390 -2.09 12.82 2.97
C ARG A 390 -3.49 12.28 3.31
N ALA A 391 -4.05 11.45 2.44
CA ALA A 391 -5.40 10.88 2.64
C ALA A 391 -5.42 9.91 3.83
N ALA A 392 -4.43 9.01 3.95
CA ALA A 392 -4.31 8.10 5.09
C ALA A 392 -4.10 8.85 6.41
N GLY A 393 -3.25 9.91 6.42
CA GLY A 393 -3.06 10.79 7.57
C GLY A 393 -4.33 11.51 7.99
N ALA A 394 -5.08 12.08 7.05
CA ALA A 394 -6.37 12.71 7.33
C ALA A 394 -7.41 11.72 7.92
N GLY A 395 -7.38 10.47 7.47
CA GLY A 395 -8.20 9.39 8.04
C GLY A 395 -7.84 9.09 9.50
N LEU A 396 -6.55 9.03 9.81
CA LEU A 396 -6.05 8.82 11.17
C LEU A 396 -6.40 9.99 12.09
N ASP A 397 -6.22 11.23 11.62
CA ASP A 397 -6.54 12.45 12.37
C ASP A 397 -8.03 12.55 12.71
N ALA A 398 -8.90 12.08 11.83
CA ALA A 398 -10.36 12.06 12.08
C ALA A 398 -10.76 11.12 13.24
N LEU A 399 -9.94 10.11 13.54
CA LEU A 399 -10.12 9.21 14.68
C LEU A 399 -9.42 9.72 15.96
N ALA A 400 -8.53 10.72 15.83
CA ALA A 400 -7.75 11.23 16.94
C ALA A 400 -8.64 11.83 18.04
N GLY A 401 -8.33 11.52 19.29
CA GLY A 401 -9.08 11.98 20.46
C GLY A 401 -10.44 11.31 20.69
N LEU A 402 -10.95 10.51 19.75
CA LEU A 402 -12.23 9.85 19.88
C LEU A 402 -12.29 8.85 21.06
N PRO A 403 -11.25 8.00 21.31
CA PRO A 403 -11.23 7.11 22.47
C PRO A 403 -11.31 7.85 23.79
N GLN A 404 -10.50 8.91 23.96
CA GLN A 404 -10.44 9.72 25.20
C GLN A 404 -11.71 10.53 25.39
N GLY A 405 -12.20 11.14 24.31
CA GLY A 405 -13.43 11.96 24.33
C GLY A 405 -14.67 11.12 24.65
N ALA A 406 -14.81 9.93 24.07
CA ALA A 406 -15.89 9.02 24.37
C ALA A 406 -15.89 8.58 25.83
N GLY A 407 -14.72 8.22 26.38
CA GLY A 407 -14.55 7.87 27.80
C GLY A 407 -14.93 9.02 28.73
N THR A 408 -14.47 10.24 28.44
CA THR A 408 -14.80 11.44 29.23
C THR A 408 -16.29 11.76 29.19
N LEU A 409 -16.91 11.76 28.00
CA LEU A 409 -18.35 12.02 27.87
C LEU A 409 -19.20 10.94 28.56
N ALA A 410 -18.77 9.69 28.50
CA ALA A 410 -19.44 8.60 29.22
C ALA A 410 -19.35 8.75 30.74
N ALA A 411 -18.19 9.14 31.27
CA ALA A 411 -18.02 9.42 32.70
C ALA A 411 -18.91 10.58 33.16
N LEU A 412 -18.95 11.67 32.42
CA LEU A 412 -19.83 12.81 32.68
C LEU A 412 -21.31 12.44 32.58
N GLY A 413 -21.69 11.65 31.57
CA GLY A 413 -23.04 11.15 31.39
C GLY A 413 -23.49 10.22 32.54
N ALA A 414 -22.64 9.30 32.98
CA ALA A 414 -22.91 8.42 34.11
C ALA A 414 -23.05 9.21 35.43
N ALA A 415 -22.16 10.17 35.68
CA ALA A 415 -22.28 11.06 36.83
C ALA A 415 -23.58 11.87 36.77
N GLY A 416 -23.96 12.40 35.62
CA GLY A 416 -25.24 13.08 35.40
C GLY A 416 -26.46 12.19 35.71
N ALA A 417 -26.45 10.94 35.27
CA ALA A 417 -27.51 9.97 35.54
C ALA A 417 -27.63 9.66 37.04
N VAL A 418 -26.52 9.41 37.73
CA VAL A 418 -26.46 9.14 39.18
C VAL A 418 -26.94 10.34 40.00
N LEU A 419 -26.41 11.53 39.74
CA LEU A 419 -26.77 12.77 40.43
C LEU A 419 -28.24 13.19 40.17
N GLY A 420 -28.73 12.99 38.93
CA GLY A 420 -30.09 13.29 38.57
C GLY A 420 -31.11 12.45 39.32
N ILE A 421 -30.83 11.16 39.52
CA ILE A 421 -31.66 10.25 40.28
C ILE A 421 -31.46 10.40 41.79
N GLY A 422 -30.21 10.67 42.24
CA GLY A 422 -29.88 10.93 43.64
C GLY A 422 -30.62 12.13 44.23
N ARG A 423 -30.70 13.24 43.51
CA ARG A 423 -31.49 14.43 43.92
C ARG A 423 -32.97 14.11 44.14
N ARG A 424 -33.55 13.19 43.36
CA ARG A 424 -34.94 12.77 43.58
C ARG A 424 -35.12 11.84 44.79
N LEU A 425 -34.12 11.07 45.12
CA LEU A 425 -34.14 10.26 46.35
C LEU A 425 -34.09 11.07 47.61
N SER A 426 -33.49 12.27 47.60
CA SER A 426 -33.48 13.20 48.72
C SER A 426 -34.83 13.94 48.94
N GLU A 427 -35.71 13.96 47.91
CA GLU A 427 -37.08 14.47 48.05
C GLU A 427 -38.04 13.50 48.74
N TYR A 428 -37.60 12.21 48.92
CA TYR A 428 -38.37 11.18 49.64
C TYR A 428 -37.83 10.93 51.06
N ARG A 429 -36.89 11.72 51.54
CA ARG A 429 -36.45 11.78 52.92
C ARG A 429 -37.10 12.97 53.64
#